data_db3520f2da300503da2ec22cfc2a38d2
#
_entry.id   db3520f2da300503da2ec22cfc2a38d2
#
_cell.length_a   1.000
_cell.length_b   1.000
_cell.length_c   1.000
_cell.angle_alpha   90.00
_cell.angle_beta   90.00
_cell.angle_gamma   90.00
#
_symmetry.space_group_name_H-M   'P 1'
#
loop_
_entity.id
_entity.type
_entity.pdbx_description
1 polymer ?
#
loop_
_entity_poly.entity_id
_entity_poly.type
_entity_poly.pdbx_seq_one_letter_code
_entity_poly.pdbx_strand_id
1 'polypeptide(L)'
;MNIKEQLQTRLQLKEGAEVEYKSAKGGFPQSFWSSFSAFANTDGGYLVLGVKEKNGGFVPDGLTEKQITDYRKKFWDEAHNKACVSIPLLVESDVEEYQTDGGSYLLVFHIPRAPYNLRPVYLTLNPFGNTYRRRHEGDYVCTDDDVKQMISDANSLRSSVDSRILRGYSLDDIDLPSLHQYRRLYNFLHENHPWNEEEDMAFMEHIGAYRKDRATSTEGFTVAGMLMFGKTNSITDPECCPYFFPDYRERLSIVPQIRWSNRVYPDGTWEANIFQFYTRVLPMLQHALPVPFRLDEKQMRIDTTTAHTALREAFANSIIHCAYTVMGNITVDRFFDKIVLSNPGTMLVSKEEFEEGGHSICRNPLIQKMFVFIGVGEKGGSGAGVIAKGWKDNGWKQLPSLREVTHPDRVEMTLFIPTFTGDKTIENPAITQKSGDKTIENPAITQKSGDKIGDIMKKSIFDYIVSHPNCKSTDIASCVGLQISQTKWYLNQLTEEGKILPLGANRNRTYCAK
;
A
#
# COMPACT_ATOMS: atom_id res chain seq x y z
N MET A 1 -6.54 -14.30 -26.56
CA MET A 1 -5.29 -15.00 -26.94
C MET A 1 -5.50 -16.46 -26.57
N ASN A 2 -5.34 -17.39 -27.49
CA ASN A 2 -5.60 -18.82 -27.22
C ASN A 2 -4.50 -19.33 -26.27
N ILE A 3 -4.86 -20.12 -25.25
CA ILE A 3 -3.92 -20.72 -24.26
C ILE A 3 -2.74 -21.41 -24.96
N LYS A 4 -2.95 -21.96 -26.12
CA LYS A 4 -1.92 -22.55 -26.97
C LYS A 4 -0.81 -21.57 -27.37
N GLU A 5 -1.15 -20.33 -27.72
CA GLU A 5 -0.18 -19.27 -28.05
C GLU A 5 0.50 -18.73 -26.79
N GLN A 6 -0.25 -18.68 -25.68
CA GLN A 6 0.32 -18.29 -24.38
C GLN A 6 1.30 -19.33 -23.85
N LEU A 7 1.01 -20.64 -23.99
CA LEU A 7 1.93 -21.71 -23.56
C LEU A 7 3.18 -21.79 -24.44
N GLN A 8 3.07 -21.62 -25.74
CA GLN A 8 4.26 -21.56 -26.61
C GLN A 8 5.15 -20.37 -26.29
N THR A 9 4.56 -19.21 -25.97
CA THR A 9 5.31 -18.04 -25.53
C THR A 9 5.87 -18.24 -24.11
N ARG A 10 5.13 -18.91 -23.21
CA ARG A 10 5.52 -19.14 -21.82
C ARG A 10 6.52 -20.28 -21.63
N LEU A 11 6.49 -21.33 -22.46
CA LEU A 11 7.56 -22.36 -22.48
C LEU A 11 8.93 -21.79 -22.89
N GLN A 12 8.94 -20.59 -23.50
CA GLN A 12 10.17 -19.82 -23.73
C GLN A 12 10.58 -18.94 -22.54
N LEU A 13 9.70 -18.77 -21.53
CA LEU A 13 9.98 -18.04 -20.31
C LEU A 13 10.62 -19.00 -19.29
N LYS A 14 11.57 -18.49 -18.54
CA LYS A 14 12.12 -19.16 -17.36
C LYS A 14 11.02 -19.33 -16.31
N GLU A 15 11.17 -20.32 -15.40
CA GLU A 15 10.39 -20.34 -14.16
C GLU A 15 10.40 -18.98 -13.49
N GLY A 16 9.28 -18.60 -12.91
CA GLY A 16 9.10 -17.30 -12.28
C GLY A 16 7.98 -17.33 -11.25
N ALA A 17 7.56 -16.15 -10.84
CA ALA A 17 6.47 -16.02 -9.87
C ALA A 17 5.13 -16.61 -10.40
N GLU A 18 4.92 -16.61 -11.72
CA GLU A 18 3.63 -16.97 -12.34
C GLU A 18 3.57 -18.40 -12.90
N VAL A 19 4.69 -19.09 -13.09
CA VAL A 19 4.73 -20.41 -13.74
C VAL A 19 5.72 -21.33 -13.05
N GLU A 20 5.29 -22.56 -12.79
CA GLU A 20 6.11 -23.64 -12.25
C GLU A 20 6.03 -24.86 -13.19
N TYR A 21 7.17 -25.40 -13.56
CA TYR A 21 7.27 -26.61 -14.38
C TYR A 21 7.67 -27.81 -13.54
N LYS A 22 7.01 -28.94 -13.77
CA LYS A 22 7.36 -30.19 -13.06
C LYS A 22 7.47 -31.34 -14.03
N SER A 23 8.59 -32.06 -13.94
CA SER A 23 8.70 -33.38 -14.55
C SER A 23 7.72 -34.32 -13.87
N ALA A 24 6.97 -35.05 -14.67
CA ALA A 24 5.98 -35.99 -14.18
C ALA A 24 6.13 -37.39 -14.84
N LYS A 25 7.26 -37.61 -15.55
CA LYS A 25 7.51 -38.90 -16.25
C LYS A 25 7.61 -40.07 -15.29
N GLY A 26 8.15 -39.86 -14.09
CA GLY A 26 8.33 -40.86 -13.04
C GLY A 26 7.14 -41.04 -12.09
N GLY A 27 6.06 -40.29 -12.29
CA GLY A 27 4.88 -40.29 -11.44
C GLY A 27 4.38 -38.87 -11.14
N PHE A 28 3.24 -38.77 -10.49
CA PHE A 28 2.68 -37.49 -10.06
C PHE A 28 3.64 -36.81 -9.04
N PRO A 29 4.07 -35.55 -9.23
CA PRO A 29 5.12 -34.93 -8.43
C PRO A 29 4.71 -34.79 -6.96
N GLN A 30 5.55 -35.19 -6.02
CA GLN A 30 5.28 -35.04 -4.58
C GLN A 30 5.16 -33.56 -4.15
N SER A 31 5.90 -32.66 -4.82
CA SER A 31 5.85 -31.21 -4.57
C SER A 31 4.70 -30.49 -5.26
N PHE A 32 3.75 -31.23 -5.88
CA PHE A 32 2.60 -30.61 -6.54
C PHE A 32 1.77 -29.77 -5.56
N TRP A 33 1.41 -30.33 -4.43
CA TRP A 33 0.52 -29.70 -3.48
C TRP A 33 1.16 -28.52 -2.74
N SER A 34 2.48 -28.54 -2.48
CA SER A 34 3.17 -27.36 -1.94
C SER A 34 3.15 -26.19 -2.90
N SER A 35 3.37 -26.44 -4.21
CA SER A 35 3.24 -25.39 -5.23
C SER A 35 1.80 -24.92 -5.40
N PHE A 36 0.82 -25.84 -5.34
CA PHE A 36 -0.61 -25.49 -5.34
C PHE A 36 -0.96 -24.54 -4.19
N SER A 37 -0.58 -24.90 -2.95
CA SER A 37 -0.77 -24.05 -1.79
C SER A 37 -0.07 -22.69 -1.95
N ALA A 38 1.15 -22.69 -2.48
CA ALA A 38 1.94 -21.49 -2.67
C ALA A 38 1.28 -20.50 -3.65
N PHE A 39 0.82 -20.98 -4.80
CA PHE A 39 0.08 -20.17 -5.78
C PHE A 39 -1.24 -19.66 -5.20
N ALA A 40 -2.03 -20.54 -4.60
CA ALA A 40 -3.33 -20.18 -4.04
C ALA A 40 -3.25 -19.10 -2.94
N ASN A 41 -2.18 -19.08 -2.15
CA ASN A 41 -1.96 -18.10 -1.09
C ASN A 41 -1.19 -16.83 -1.54
N THR A 42 -0.82 -16.76 -2.83
CA THR A 42 -0.09 -15.59 -3.38
C THR A 42 -0.93 -14.95 -4.50
N ASP A 43 -0.43 -14.84 -5.70
CA ASP A 43 -1.10 -14.18 -6.81
C ASP A 43 -1.73 -15.14 -7.81
N GLY A 44 -1.74 -16.44 -7.50
CA GLY A 44 -2.11 -17.48 -8.44
C GLY A 44 -0.99 -17.77 -9.43
N GLY A 45 -1.28 -18.59 -10.44
CA GLY A 45 -0.32 -18.93 -11.49
C GLY A 45 -0.62 -20.25 -12.19
N TYR A 46 0.37 -20.72 -12.92
CA TYR A 46 0.27 -21.94 -13.71
C TYR A 46 1.24 -23.00 -13.22
N LEU A 47 0.74 -24.20 -12.99
CA LEU A 47 1.55 -25.37 -12.70
C LEU A 47 1.44 -26.33 -13.89
N VAL A 48 2.58 -26.65 -14.52
CA VAL A 48 2.62 -27.44 -15.75
C VAL A 48 3.35 -28.75 -15.51
N LEU A 49 2.65 -29.87 -15.66
CA LEU A 49 3.24 -31.20 -15.59
C LEU A 49 3.68 -31.68 -16.97
N GLY A 50 4.79 -32.40 -17.03
CA GLY A 50 5.36 -32.95 -18.25
C GLY A 50 6.46 -32.11 -18.88
N VAL A 51 7.02 -31.19 -18.11
CA VAL A 51 8.14 -30.34 -18.50
C VAL A 51 9.32 -30.60 -17.57
N LYS A 52 10.53 -30.68 -18.13
CA LYS A 52 11.78 -30.76 -17.35
C LYS A 52 12.77 -29.69 -17.78
N GLU A 53 13.59 -29.29 -16.86
CA GLU A 53 14.73 -28.43 -17.15
C GLU A 53 15.84 -29.22 -17.85
N LYS A 54 16.40 -28.67 -18.92
CA LYS A 54 17.53 -29.20 -19.65
C LYS A 54 18.40 -28.08 -20.21
N ASN A 55 19.65 -28.02 -19.80
CA ASN A 55 20.64 -27.03 -20.24
C ASN A 55 20.18 -25.57 -20.02
N GLY A 56 19.50 -25.26 -18.91
CA GLY A 56 19.00 -23.94 -18.57
C GLY A 56 17.76 -23.51 -19.39
N GLY A 57 17.07 -24.45 -20.02
CA GLY A 57 15.80 -24.26 -20.71
C GLY A 57 14.80 -25.36 -20.33
N PHE A 58 13.53 -25.17 -20.69
CA PHE A 58 12.43 -26.08 -20.38
C PHE A 58 12.02 -26.86 -21.63
N VAL A 59 11.94 -28.18 -21.51
CA VAL A 59 11.56 -29.08 -22.63
C VAL A 59 10.51 -30.08 -22.19
N PRO A 60 9.59 -30.47 -23.09
CA PRO A 60 8.61 -31.53 -22.82
C PRO A 60 9.28 -32.82 -22.35
N ASP A 61 8.74 -33.45 -21.32
CA ASP A 61 9.29 -34.67 -20.69
C ASP A 61 8.73 -35.99 -21.29
N GLY A 62 7.83 -35.88 -22.26
CA GLY A 62 7.30 -37.05 -23.01
C GLY A 62 6.22 -37.81 -22.23
N LEU A 63 5.26 -37.13 -21.62
CA LEU A 63 4.10 -37.78 -21.02
C LEU A 63 3.21 -38.39 -22.11
N THR A 64 2.60 -39.52 -21.77
CA THR A 64 1.63 -40.22 -22.60
C THR A 64 0.21 -39.80 -22.22
N GLU A 65 -0.76 -39.98 -23.15
CA GLU A 65 -2.18 -39.74 -22.91
C GLU A 65 -2.72 -40.48 -21.67
N LYS A 66 -2.30 -41.74 -21.51
CA LYS A 66 -2.67 -42.54 -20.33
C LYS A 66 -2.18 -41.90 -19.01
N GLN A 67 -0.93 -41.41 -18.98
CA GLN A 67 -0.41 -40.74 -17.80
C GLN A 67 -1.19 -39.46 -17.49
N ILE A 68 -1.57 -38.69 -18.50
CA ILE A 68 -2.40 -37.50 -18.33
C ILE A 68 -3.75 -37.85 -17.69
N THR A 69 -4.43 -38.88 -18.23
CA THR A 69 -5.72 -39.36 -17.69
C THR A 69 -5.57 -39.79 -16.22
N ASP A 70 -4.53 -40.61 -15.93
CA ASP A 70 -4.26 -41.08 -14.57
C ASP A 70 -3.95 -39.93 -13.59
N TYR A 71 -3.17 -38.94 -14.05
CA TYR A 71 -2.80 -37.78 -13.21
C TYR A 71 -3.97 -36.82 -12.97
N ARG A 72 -4.81 -36.60 -13.98
CA ARG A 72 -6.03 -35.81 -13.85
C ARG A 72 -6.99 -36.45 -12.83
N LYS A 73 -7.20 -37.79 -12.94
CA LYS A 73 -7.99 -38.51 -11.95
C LYS A 73 -7.40 -38.40 -10.56
N LYS A 74 -6.10 -38.67 -10.42
CA LYS A 74 -5.41 -38.57 -9.13
C LYS A 74 -5.53 -37.17 -8.52
N PHE A 75 -5.36 -36.11 -9.32
CA PHE A 75 -5.54 -34.74 -8.87
C PHE A 75 -6.92 -34.50 -8.25
N TRP A 76 -8.00 -34.91 -8.97
CA TRP A 76 -9.36 -34.71 -8.47
C TRP A 76 -9.66 -35.52 -7.20
N ASP A 77 -9.16 -36.75 -7.12
CA ASP A 77 -9.30 -37.60 -5.94
C ASP A 77 -8.59 -36.96 -4.73
N GLU A 78 -7.40 -36.41 -4.91
CA GLU A 78 -6.61 -35.76 -3.86
C GLU A 78 -7.14 -34.35 -3.52
N ALA A 79 -7.60 -33.57 -4.48
CA ALA A 79 -8.17 -32.23 -4.28
C ALA A 79 -9.39 -32.24 -3.35
N HIS A 80 -10.19 -33.32 -3.38
CA HIS A 80 -11.35 -33.51 -2.52
C HIS A 80 -11.01 -34.20 -1.19
N ASN A 81 -9.74 -34.56 -0.99
CA ASN A 81 -9.27 -35.16 0.27
C ASN A 81 -8.66 -34.10 1.17
N LYS A 82 -9.37 -33.76 2.26
CA LYS A 82 -8.88 -32.77 3.27
C LYS A 82 -7.55 -33.15 3.92
N ALA A 83 -7.14 -34.42 3.86
CA ALA A 83 -5.81 -34.82 4.32
C ALA A 83 -4.69 -34.43 3.32
N CYS A 84 -5.03 -34.08 2.09
CA CYS A 84 -4.09 -33.60 1.07
C CYS A 84 -4.09 -32.06 1.02
N VAL A 85 -5.27 -31.45 0.84
CA VAL A 85 -5.43 -30.00 0.75
C VAL A 85 -6.70 -29.54 1.44
N SER A 86 -6.67 -28.36 2.07
CA SER A 86 -7.75 -27.84 2.89
C SER A 86 -9.06 -27.58 2.11
N ILE A 87 -8.95 -27.19 0.83
CA ILE A 87 -10.09 -26.88 -0.05
C ILE A 87 -9.84 -27.30 -1.50
N PRO A 88 -10.87 -27.76 -2.22
CA PRO A 88 -10.84 -27.96 -3.67
C PRO A 88 -11.07 -26.60 -4.37
N LEU A 89 -9.99 -25.90 -4.70
CA LEU A 89 -10.06 -24.54 -5.25
C LEU A 89 -10.40 -24.52 -6.75
N LEU A 90 -9.95 -25.52 -7.52
CA LEU A 90 -10.07 -25.55 -8.97
C LEU A 90 -11.41 -26.14 -9.44
N VAL A 91 -11.84 -25.69 -10.63
CA VAL A 91 -12.93 -26.30 -11.41
C VAL A 91 -12.38 -26.97 -12.66
N GLU A 92 -13.20 -27.73 -13.38
CA GLU A 92 -12.74 -28.52 -14.54
C GLU A 92 -12.07 -27.67 -15.63
N SER A 93 -12.55 -26.45 -15.85
CA SER A 93 -11.96 -25.52 -16.82
C SER A 93 -10.56 -25.02 -16.46
N ASP A 94 -10.12 -25.17 -15.21
CA ASP A 94 -8.81 -24.78 -14.76
C ASP A 94 -7.73 -25.85 -15.01
N VAL A 95 -8.12 -27.02 -15.52
CA VAL A 95 -7.24 -28.16 -15.78
C VAL A 95 -7.30 -28.54 -17.25
N GLU A 96 -6.27 -28.17 -17.99
CA GLU A 96 -6.22 -28.32 -19.43
C GLU A 96 -5.14 -29.32 -19.88
N GLU A 97 -5.45 -30.06 -20.93
CA GLU A 97 -4.52 -30.97 -21.61
C GLU A 97 -3.98 -30.30 -22.87
N TYR A 98 -2.70 -30.38 -23.08
CA TYR A 98 -2.04 -29.83 -24.26
C TYR A 98 -1.14 -30.87 -24.92
N GLN A 99 -1.31 -31.11 -26.22
CA GLN A 99 -0.39 -31.94 -26.98
C GLN A 99 0.62 -31.05 -27.72
N THR A 100 1.91 -31.31 -27.48
CA THR A 100 3.00 -30.64 -28.16
C THR A 100 3.14 -31.08 -29.60
N ASP A 101 3.80 -30.29 -30.46
CA ASP A 101 4.08 -30.66 -31.86
C ASP A 101 4.93 -31.94 -31.98
N GLY A 102 5.67 -32.32 -30.95
CA GLY A 102 6.42 -33.57 -30.82
C GLY A 102 5.59 -34.78 -30.35
N GLY A 103 4.25 -34.65 -30.21
CA GLY A 103 3.36 -35.74 -29.81
C GLY A 103 3.34 -36.05 -28.31
N SER A 104 4.08 -35.31 -27.50
CA SER A 104 4.06 -35.42 -26.02
C SER A 104 2.89 -34.63 -25.45
N TYR A 105 2.40 -35.06 -24.28
CA TYR A 105 1.32 -34.37 -23.57
C TYR A 105 1.83 -33.57 -22.39
N LEU A 106 1.16 -32.46 -22.10
CA LEU A 106 1.33 -31.63 -20.90
C LEU A 106 -0.02 -31.52 -20.19
N LEU A 107 0.01 -31.45 -18.87
CA LEU A 107 -1.17 -31.15 -18.06
C LEU A 107 -0.96 -29.82 -17.34
N VAL A 108 -1.83 -28.88 -17.61
CA VAL A 108 -1.72 -27.50 -17.16
C VAL A 108 -2.81 -27.21 -16.14
N PHE A 109 -2.41 -26.71 -14.98
CA PHE A 109 -3.31 -26.27 -13.93
C PHE A 109 -3.22 -24.75 -13.82
N HIS A 110 -4.32 -24.06 -14.00
CA HIS A 110 -4.46 -22.66 -13.66
C HIS A 110 -4.94 -22.52 -12.22
N ILE A 111 -4.06 -22.13 -11.33
CA ILE A 111 -4.36 -22.00 -9.90
C ILE A 111 -4.66 -20.54 -9.63
N PRO A 112 -5.93 -20.15 -9.38
CA PRO A 112 -6.25 -18.77 -9.04
C PRO A 112 -5.74 -18.43 -7.63
N ARG A 113 -5.51 -17.13 -7.36
CA ARG A 113 -5.38 -16.65 -5.98
C ARG A 113 -6.65 -17.00 -5.22
N ALA A 114 -6.55 -17.72 -4.13
CA ALA A 114 -7.70 -18.05 -3.31
C ALA A 114 -8.33 -16.76 -2.72
N PRO A 115 -9.66 -16.64 -2.75
CA PRO A 115 -10.35 -15.57 -2.03
C PRO A 115 -9.91 -15.51 -0.58
N TYR A 116 -9.83 -14.30 0.00
CA TYR A 116 -9.31 -14.10 1.36
C TYR A 116 -10.04 -14.94 2.42
N ASN A 117 -11.35 -15.17 2.25
CA ASN A 117 -12.19 -15.98 3.15
C ASN A 117 -11.95 -17.48 3.06
N LEU A 118 -11.18 -17.94 2.06
CA LEU A 118 -10.76 -19.31 1.88
C LEU A 118 -9.27 -19.53 2.20
N ARG A 119 -8.53 -18.47 2.48
CA ARG A 119 -7.12 -18.56 2.91
C ARG A 119 -7.01 -18.76 4.42
N PRO A 120 -5.99 -19.47 4.91
CA PRO A 120 -4.93 -20.13 4.14
C PRO A 120 -5.40 -21.41 3.43
N VAL A 121 -4.89 -21.63 2.21
CA VAL A 121 -4.94 -22.93 1.54
C VAL A 121 -3.72 -23.71 2.03
N TYR A 122 -3.93 -24.79 2.76
CA TYR A 122 -2.87 -25.54 3.42
C TYR A 122 -2.98 -27.03 3.17
N LEU A 123 -1.89 -27.74 3.39
CA LEU A 123 -1.80 -29.18 3.24
C LEU A 123 -2.09 -29.88 4.58
N THR A 124 -2.52 -31.11 4.51
CA THR A 124 -2.87 -31.90 5.69
C THR A 124 -4.03 -31.28 6.50
N LEU A 125 -4.11 -31.57 7.79
CA LEU A 125 -5.18 -31.09 8.68
C LEU A 125 -4.75 -29.90 9.57
N ASN A 126 -3.48 -29.48 9.48
CA ASN A 126 -2.95 -28.39 10.29
C ASN A 126 -2.36 -27.30 9.39
N PRO A 127 -2.84 -26.04 9.46
CA PRO A 127 -2.31 -24.95 8.65
C PRO A 127 -0.88 -24.54 9.04
N PHE A 128 -0.49 -24.71 10.30
CA PHE A 128 0.84 -24.31 10.77
C PHE A 128 1.91 -25.30 10.27
N GLY A 129 2.93 -24.77 9.60
CA GLY A 129 3.99 -25.55 8.98
C GLY A 129 3.60 -26.21 7.65
N ASN A 130 2.33 -26.12 7.21
CA ASN A 130 1.81 -26.74 5.98
C ASN A 130 1.12 -25.76 5.03
N THR A 131 1.27 -24.47 5.28
CA THR A 131 0.85 -23.38 4.39
C THR A 131 2.05 -22.84 3.65
N TYR A 132 1.93 -22.65 2.34
CA TYR A 132 3.04 -22.18 1.50
C TYR A 132 2.68 -20.88 0.80
N ARG A 133 3.70 -20.06 0.50
CA ARG A 133 3.62 -18.87 -0.35
C ARG A 133 4.69 -18.90 -1.42
N ARG A 134 4.34 -18.41 -2.61
CA ARG A 134 5.26 -18.24 -3.73
C ARG A 134 6.09 -16.99 -3.51
N ARG A 135 7.43 -17.11 -3.65
CA ARG A 135 8.38 -15.99 -3.61
C ARG A 135 9.40 -16.19 -4.70
N HIS A 136 9.42 -15.30 -5.68
CA HIS A 136 10.21 -15.49 -6.90
C HIS A 136 9.92 -16.84 -7.55
N GLU A 137 10.91 -17.72 -7.61
CA GLU A 137 10.84 -19.06 -8.21
C GLU A 137 10.59 -20.17 -7.17
N GLY A 138 10.45 -19.85 -5.89
CA GLY A 138 10.38 -20.84 -4.80
C GLY A 138 9.09 -20.84 -4.00
N ASP A 139 8.73 -22.03 -3.50
CA ASP A 139 7.62 -22.24 -2.59
C ASP A 139 8.16 -22.33 -1.16
N TYR A 140 7.75 -21.38 -0.30
CA TYR A 140 8.25 -21.27 1.07
C TYR A 140 7.13 -21.47 2.08
N VAL A 141 7.43 -22.18 3.15
CA VAL A 141 6.52 -22.34 4.28
C VAL A 141 6.26 -20.98 4.93
N CYS A 142 4.99 -20.68 5.14
CA CYS A 142 4.56 -19.48 5.87
C CYS A 142 4.99 -19.53 7.32
N THR A 143 5.29 -18.37 7.90
CA THR A 143 5.44 -18.23 9.34
C THR A 143 4.11 -18.43 10.06
N ASP A 144 4.14 -18.75 11.35
CA ASP A 144 2.93 -18.86 12.16
C ASP A 144 2.12 -17.56 12.16
N ASP A 145 2.80 -16.42 12.10
CA ASP A 145 2.14 -15.10 12.08
C ASP A 145 1.47 -14.83 10.73
N ASP A 146 2.06 -15.25 9.61
CA ASP A 146 1.40 -15.21 8.29
C ASP A 146 0.10 -16.03 8.30
N VAL A 147 0.15 -17.24 8.88
CA VAL A 147 -1.01 -18.14 8.97
C VAL A 147 -2.10 -17.54 9.86
N LYS A 148 -1.74 -17.03 11.06
CA LYS A 148 -2.68 -16.34 11.95
C LYS A 148 -3.34 -15.16 11.27
N GLN A 149 -2.59 -14.38 10.50
CA GLN A 149 -3.12 -13.22 9.76
C GLN A 149 -4.11 -13.66 8.69
N MET A 150 -3.81 -14.70 7.88
CA MET A 150 -4.75 -15.24 6.90
C MET A 150 -6.04 -15.73 7.55
N ILE A 151 -5.95 -16.43 8.68
CA ILE A 151 -7.12 -16.89 9.44
C ILE A 151 -7.94 -15.71 9.96
N SER A 152 -7.27 -14.67 10.46
CA SER A 152 -7.93 -13.45 10.94
C SER A 152 -8.65 -12.74 9.80
N ASP A 153 -8.01 -12.60 8.63
CA ASP A 153 -8.60 -12.00 7.44
C ASP A 153 -9.81 -12.82 6.95
N ALA A 154 -9.72 -14.15 6.95
CA ALA A 154 -10.83 -15.04 6.57
C ALA A 154 -12.06 -14.89 7.47
N ASN A 155 -11.85 -14.60 8.74
CA ASN A 155 -12.93 -14.42 9.72
C ASN A 155 -13.50 -12.99 9.73
N SER A 156 -12.89 -12.03 9.03
CA SER A 156 -13.24 -10.59 9.10
C SER A 156 -14.70 -10.28 8.72
N LEU A 157 -15.33 -11.09 7.86
CA LEU A 157 -16.77 -10.95 7.53
C LEU A 157 -17.70 -11.24 8.71
N ARG A 158 -17.30 -12.11 9.64
CA ARG A 158 -18.14 -12.50 10.79
C ARG A 158 -17.79 -11.72 12.06
N SER A 159 -16.51 -11.40 12.22
CA SER A 159 -15.98 -10.69 13.39
C SER A 159 -14.69 -9.99 12.99
N SER A 160 -14.82 -8.75 12.51
CA SER A 160 -13.63 -7.93 12.19
C SER A 160 -12.86 -7.62 13.48
N VAL A 161 -11.54 -7.55 13.38
CA VAL A 161 -10.65 -7.26 14.51
C VAL A 161 -11.03 -5.92 15.14
N ASP A 162 -11.35 -4.92 14.34
CA ASP A 162 -11.72 -3.59 14.80
C ASP A 162 -13.06 -3.56 15.57
N SER A 163 -13.89 -4.59 15.43
CA SER A 163 -15.16 -4.73 16.16
C SER A 163 -15.02 -5.46 17.51
N ARG A 164 -13.84 -5.96 17.84
CA ARG A 164 -13.58 -6.63 19.12
C ARG A 164 -13.76 -5.66 20.28
N ILE A 165 -14.48 -6.09 21.32
CA ILE A 165 -14.68 -5.33 22.55
C ILE A 165 -13.45 -5.51 23.45
N LEU A 166 -12.94 -4.40 23.96
CA LEU A 166 -11.82 -4.34 24.89
C LEU A 166 -12.33 -4.38 26.33
N ARG A 167 -11.75 -5.24 27.16
CA ARG A 167 -12.17 -5.41 28.55
C ARG A 167 -11.37 -4.49 29.45
N GLY A 168 -12.06 -3.86 30.40
CA GLY A 168 -11.42 -2.99 31.40
C GLY A 168 -11.10 -1.57 30.92
N TYR A 169 -11.48 -1.22 29.68
CA TYR A 169 -11.33 0.13 29.15
C TYR A 169 -12.55 0.99 29.53
N SER A 170 -12.30 2.26 29.80
CA SER A 170 -13.29 3.25 30.24
C SER A 170 -13.17 4.57 29.45
N LEU A 171 -13.99 5.55 29.77
CA LEU A 171 -13.86 6.91 29.23
C LEU A 171 -12.50 7.56 29.55
N ASP A 172 -11.84 7.13 30.62
CA ASP A 172 -10.49 7.63 30.97
C ASP A 172 -9.45 7.25 29.92
N ASP A 173 -9.71 6.23 29.09
CA ASP A 173 -8.84 5.79 28.00
C ASP A 173 -9.07 6.58 26.70
N ILE A 174 -10.14 7.37 26.63
CA ILE A 174 -10.51 8.17 25.47
C ILE A 174 -9.90 9.56 25.55
N ASP A 175 -9.37 10.05 24.44
CA ASP A 175 -9.01 11.44 24.24
C ASP A 175 -10.25 12.25 23.83
N LEU A 176 -10.95 12.80 24.81
CA LEU A 176 -12.17 13.58 24.58
C LEU A 176 -11.98 14.76 23.60
N PRO A 177 -10.84 15.48 23.57
CA PRO A 177 -10.59 16.48 22.53
C PRO A 177 -10.70 15.92 21.09
N SER A 178 -10.18 14.71 20.83
CA SER A 178 -10.32 14.04 19.54
C SER A 178 -11.77 13.71 19.22
N LEU A 179 -12.50 13.13 20.18
CA LEU A 179 -13.92 12.83 20.03
C LEU A 179 -14.74 14.09 19.73
N HIS A 180 -14.54 15.15 20.50
CA HIS A 180 -15.27 16.40 20.30
C HIS A 180 -14.91 17.10 18.98
N GLN A 181 -13.67 16.98 18.50
CA GLN A 181 -13.29 17.47 17.19
C GLN A 181 -14.00 16.66 16.07
N TYR A 182 -14.08 15.35 16.21
CA TYR A 182 -14.81 14.48 15.30
C TYR A 182 -16.31 14.81 15.29
N ARG A 183 -16.94 14.98 16.47
CA ARG A 183 -18.33 15.40 16.59
C ARG A 183 -18.63 16.74 15.92
N ARG A 184 -17.74 17.73 16.04
CA ARG A 184 -17.89 19.01 15.32
C ARG A 184 -17.92 18.81 13.81
N LEU A 185 -17.05 17.95 13.25
CA LEU A 185 -17.09 17.63 11.82
C LEU A 185 -18.37 16.88 11.43
N TYR A 186 -18.79 15.92 12.24
CA TYR A 186 -20.03 15.19 12.05
C TYR A 186 -21.24 16.15 12.03
N ASN A 187 -21.37 16.99 13.04
CA ASN A 187 -22.48 17.95 13.17
C ASN A 187 -22.51 18.95 12.00
N PHE A 188 -21.36 19.38 11.52
CA PHE A 188 -21.25 20.27 10.36
C PHE A 188 -21.75 19.59 9.08
N LEU A 189 -21.48 18.31 8.88
CA LEU A 189 -21.91 17.55 7.70
C LEU A 189 -23.35 17.04 7.80
N HIS A 190 -23.89 16.92 9.00
CA HIS A 190 -25.20 16.36 9.29
C HIS A 190 -26.01 17.32 10.16
N GLU A 191 -26.30 18.52 9.61
CA GLU A 191 -27.14 19.52 10.29
C GLU A 191 -28.49 18.91 10.68
N ASN A 192 -28.95 19.22 11.91
CA ASN A 192 -30.21 18.75 12.48
C ASN A 192 -30.35 17.22 12.64
N HIS A 193 -29.25 16.48 12.62
CA HIS A 193 -29.30 15.04 12.89
C HIS A 193 -29.58 14.77 14.38
N PRO A 194 -30.45 13.81 14.76
CA PRO A 194 -30.79 13.54 16.17
C PRO A 194 -29.58 13.28 17.08
N TRP A 195 -28.51 12.67 16.55
CA TRP A 195 -27.30 12.38 17.33
C TRP A 195 -26.49 13.60 17.72
N ASN A 196 -26.77 14.77 17.16
CA ASN A 196 -26.04 15.98 17.48
C ASN A 196 -26.24 16.42 18.93
N GLU A 197 -27.41 16.14 19.49
CA GLU A 197 -27.81 16.51 20.85
C GLU A 197 -27.56 15.40 21.89
N GLU A 198 -27.07 14.23 21.45
CA GLU A 198 -26.86 13.10 22.36
C GLU A 198 -25.56 13.23 23.15
N GLU A 199 -25.52 12.56 24.31
CA GLU A 199 -24.32 12.43 25.14
C GLU A 199 -23.22 11.65 24.41
N ASP A 200 -21.94 11.87 24.79
CA ASP A 200 -20.78 11.28 24.13
C ASP A 200 -20.85 9.74 24.06
N MET A 201 -21.32 9.07 25.11
CA MET A 201 -21.42 7.60 25.12
C MET A 201 -22.45 7.09 24.12
N ALA A 202 -23.63 7.70 24.04
CA ALA A 202 -24.67 7.34 23.08
C ALA A 202 -24.19 7.59 21.63
N PHE A 203 -23.53 8.72 21.40
CA PHE A 203 -22.92 9.01 20.11
C PHE A 203 -21.87 7.96 19.73
N MET A 204 -20.97 7.58 20.66
CA MET A 204 -19.95 6.55 20.42
C MET A 204 -20.56 5.17 20.14
N GLU A 205 -21.72 4.84 20.73
CA GLU A 205 -22.45 3.62 20.41
C GLU A 205 -22.99 3.65 18.98
N HIS A 206 -23.57 4.75 18.54
CA HIS A 206 -24.08 4.90 17.18
C HIS A 206 -22.98 4.77 16.11
N ILE A 207 -21.83 5.36 16.32
CA ILE A 207 -20.72 5.25 15.37
C ILE A 207 -19.99 3.91 15.45
N GLY A 208 -20.19 3.13 16.52
CA GLY A 208 -19.59 1.82 16.75
C GLY A 208 -18.27 1.87 17.51
N ALA A 209 -17.92 3.01 18.11
CA ALA A 209 -16.76 3.13 19.01
C ALA A 209 -16.98 2.42 20.34
N TYR A 210 -18.25 2.30 20.78
CA TYR A 210 -18.71 1.50 21.90
C TYR A 210 -19.81 0.55 21.44
N ARG A 211 -19.88 -0.65 21.98
CA ARG A 211 -20.92 -1.62 21.62
C ARG A 211 -21.20 -2.63 22.73
N LYS A 212 -22.37 -3.26 22.63
CA LYS A 212 -22.75 -4.42 23.41
C LYS A 212 -22.78 -5.67 22.53
N ASP A 213 -22.06 -6.70 22.93
CA ASP A 213 -22.18 -8.03 22.32
C ASP A 213 -23.43 -8.72 22.86
N ARG A 214 -24.36 -9.03 21.95
CA ARG A 214 -25.65 -9.64 22.31
C ARG A 214 -25.52 -11.11 22.74
N ALA A 215 -24.47 -11.80 22.28
CA ALA A 215 -24.27 -13.21 22.60
C ALA A 215 -23.70 -13.39 24.00
N THR A 216 -22.77 -12.51 24.41
CA THR A 216 -22.07 -12.60 25.70
C THR A 216 -22.59 -11.59 26.73
N SER A 217 -23.45 -10.65 26.34
CA SER A 217 -23.84 -9.46 27.11
C SER A 217 -22.69 -8.58 27.58
N THR A 218 -21.48 -8.79 27.04
CA THR A 218 -20.32 -7.94 27.29
C THR A 218 -20.49 -6.63 26.55
N GLU A 219 -20.20 -5.51 27.21
CA GLU A 219 -20.20 -4.20 26.59
C GLU A 219 -18.88 -3.46 26.86
N GLY A 220 -18.49 -2.56 25.97
CA GLY A 220 -17.24 -1.82 26.09
C GLY A 220 -16.82 -1.15 24.80
N PHE A 221 -15.69 -0.47 24.88
CA PHE A 221 -15.04 0.15 23.74
C PHE A 221 -14.57 -0.90 22.75
N THR A 222 -14.75 -0.60 21.46
CA THR A 222 -14.23 -1.43 20.39
C THR A 222 -12.78 -1.06 20.09
N VAL A 223 -12.03 -1.98 19.48
CA VAL A 223 -10.70 -1.67 18.97
C VAL A 223 -10.74 -0.47 18.01
N ALA A 224 -11.81 -0.36 17.17
CA ALA A 224 -12.02 0.79 16.30
C ALA A 224 -12.17 2.09 17.09
N GLY A 225 -12.96 2.09 18.16
CA GLY A 225 -13.16 3.26 19.01
C GLY A 225 -11.86 3.72 19.68
N MET A 226 -11.06 2.77 20.17
CA MET A 226 -9.76 3.06 20.75
C MET A 226 -8.77 3.58 19.72
N LEU A 227 -8.67 2.95 18.56
CA LEU A 227 -7.79 3.42 17.48
C LEU A 227 -8.17 4.83 17.00
N MET A 228 -9.47 5.15 16.95
CA MET A 228 -9.95 6.46 16.47
C MET A 228 -9.82 7.57 17.51
N PHE A 229 -10.08 7.27 18.79
CA PHE A 229 -10.21 8.30 19.83
C PHE A 229 -9.43 8.00 21.11
N GLY A 230 -8.73 6.88 21.19
CA GLY A 230 -8.01 6.49 22.41
C GLY A 230 -6.79 7.36 22.68
N LYS A 231 -6.38 7.37 23.94
CA LYS A 231 -5.07 7.89 24.36
C LYS A 231 -3.97 6.94 23.85
N THR A 232 -2.81 7.49 23.55
CA THR A 232 -1.68 6.73 22.97
C THR A 232 -1.33 5.48 23.80
N ASN A 233 -1.25 5.61 25.12
CA ASN A 233 -0.90 4.50 26.00
C ASN A 233 -1.97 3.41 26.01
N SER A 234 -3.26 3.79 25.96
CA SER A 234 -4.37 2.85 25.91
C SER A 234 -4.47 2.11 24.58
N ILE A 235 -4.12 2.78 23.46
CA ILE A 235 -4.03 2.14 22.14
C ILE A 235 -2.88 1.13 22.11
N THR A 236 -1.72 1.46 22.67
CA THR A 236 -0.52 0.61 22.64
C THR A 236 -0.47 -0.44 23.74
N ASP A 237 -1.52 -0.57 24.55
CA ASP A 237 -1.68 -1.64 25.50
C ASP A 237 -1.71 -3.02 24.78
N PRO A 238 -1.13 -4.09 25.37
CA PRO A 238 -1.13 -5.44 24.81
C PRO A 238 -2.52 -5.96 24.41
N GLU A 239 -3.58 -5.58 25.14
CA GLU A 239 -4.95 -5.98 24.84
C GLU A 239 -5.57 -5.24 23.64
N CYS A 240 -4.99 -4.15 23.17
CA CYS A 240 -5.48 -3.38 22.03
C CYS A 240 -4.61 -3.57 20.80
N CYS A 241 -3.71 -2.65 20.53
CA CYS A 241 -2.85 -2.63 19.34
C CYS A 241 -1.41 -2.25 19.72
N PRO A 242 -0.63 -3.16 20.30
CA PRO A 242 0.69 -2.86 20.89
C PRO A 242 1.73 -2.36 19.88
N TYR A 243 1.53 -2.65 18.60
CA TYR A 243 2.42 -2.22 17.52
C TYR A 243 1.96 -0.94 16.81
N PHE A 244 0.91 -0.29 17.30
CA PHE A 244 0.38 0.91 16.67
C PHE A 244 1.36 2.06 16.76
N PHE A 245 1.88 2.50 15.62
CA PHE A 245 2.81 3.61 15.49
C PHE A 245 2.65 4.29 14.13
N PRO A 246 1.76 5.28 14.00
CA PRO A 246 1.60 6.02 12.75
C PRO A 246 2.78 6.97 12.54
N ASP A 247 3.35 7.02 11.34
CA ASP A 247 4.57 7.76 11.04
C ASP A 247 4.49 8.46 9.67
N TYR A 248 4.39 9.78 9.68
CA TYR A 248 4.51 10.62 8.49
C TYR A 248 5.90 11.22 8.42
N ARG A 249 6.53 11.14 7.25
CA ARG A 249 7.90 11.60 7.02
C ARG A 249 8.01 12.38 5.73
N GLU A 250 8.51 13.60 5.78
CA GLU A 250 8.89 14.37 4.60
C GLU A 250 10.35 14.11 4.26
N ARG A 251 10.61 13.55 3.11
CA ARG A 251 11.94 13.27 2.57
C ARG A 251 12.28 14.25 1.46
N LEU A 252 12.25 15.54 1.80
CA LEU A 252 12.48 16.64 0.86
C LEU A 252 13.93 17.19 0.94
N SER A 253 14.81 16.58 1.70
CA SER A 253 16.21 16.96 1.76
C SER A 253 17.02 16.16 0.75
N ILE A 254 17.84 16.86 -0.02
CA ILE A 254 18.87 16.26 -0.89
C ILE A 254 20.17 15.97 -0.13
N VAL A 255 20.26 16.42 1.12
CA VAL A 255 21.43 16.17 1.98
C VAL A 255 21.31 14.77 2.56
N PRO A 256 22.22 13.83 2.27
CA PRO A 256 22.10 12.44 2.69
C PRO A 256 22.01 12.24 4.22
N GLN A 257 22.57 13.14 5.00
CA GLN A 257 22.56 13.10 6.47
C GLN A 257 21.20 13.49 7.06
N ILE A 258 20.34 14.16 6.29
CA ILE A 258 18.99 14.58 6.71
C ILE A 258 18.00 13.53 6.21
N ARG A 259 17.63 12.61 7.07
CA ARG A 259 16.69 11.51 6.73
C ARG A 259 15.28 12.00 6.40
N TRP A 260 14.83 13.08 7.06
CA TRP A 260 13.53 13.73 6.86
C TRP A 260 13.63 15.22 7.14
N SER A 261 12.92 16.03 6.37
CA SER A 261 12.80 17.48 6.58
C SER A 261 11.73 17.82 7.58
N ASN A 262 10.71 16.96 7.71
CA ASN A 262 9.64 17.07 8.69
C ASN A 262 9.12 15.67 9.04
N ARG A 263 8.52 15.51 10.24
CA ARG A 263 7.98 14.24 10.71
C ARG A 263 6.82 14.45 11.68
N VAL A 264 5.76 13.64 11.55
CA VAL A 264 4.65 13.53 12.51
C VAL A 264 4.58 12.09 12.99
N TYR A 265 4.86 11.89 14.27
CA TYR A 265 4.89 10.57 14.91
C TYR A 265 4.48 10.70 16.39
N PRO A 266 4.22 9.59 17.10
CA PRO A 266 3.92 9.61 18.53
C PRO A 266 5.14 10.10 19.35
N ASP A 267 5.26 11.41 19.55
CA ASP A 267 6.34 12.06 20.29
C ASP A 267 5.95 12.48 21.72
N GLY A 268 4.72 12.14 22.12
CA GLY A 268 4.17 12.47 23.44
C GLY A 268 3.61 13.90 23.56
N THR A 269 3.66 14.72 22.50
CA THR A 269 3.07 16.07 22.49
C THR A 269 1.59 16.08 22.11
N TRP A 270 1.07 14.97 21.64
CA TRP A 270 -0.31 14.78 21.21
C TRP A 270 -0.73 13.30 21.38
N GLU A 271 -2.03 13.07 21.45
CA GLU A 271 -2.55 11.70 21.47
C GLU A 271 -2.59 11.13 20.06
N ALA A 272 -1.72 10.13 19.82
CA ALA A 272 -1.45 9.60 18.50
C ALA A 272 -2.50 8.57 18.05
N ASN A 273 -3.79 8.93 18.14
CA ASN A 273 -4.86 8.13 17.56
C ASN A 273 -5.01 8.37 16.05
N ILE A 274 -5.78 7.52 15.37
CA ILE A 274 -6.00 7.59 13.92
C ILE A 274 -6.60 8.93 13.50
N PHE A 275 -7.59 9.44 14.25
CA PHE A 275 -8.27 10.67 13.90
C PHE A 275 -7.32 11.88 13.95
N GLN A 276 -6.49 11.97 15.00
CA GLN A 276 -5.47 13.01 15.11
C GLN A 276 -4.38 12.87 14.05
N PHE A 277 -3.93 11.65 13.78
CA PHE A 277 -2.95 11.41 12.71
C PHE A 277 -3.51 11.85 11.35
N TYR A 278 -4.73 11.43 11.02
CA TYR A 278 -5.38 11.79 9.77
C TYR A 278 -5.54 13.32 9.61
N THR A 279 -6.07 14.00 10.62
CA THR A 279 -6.35 15.44 10.56
C THR A 279 -5.08 16.30 10.52
N ARG A 280 -3.96 15.81 11.08
CA ARG A 280 -2.66 16.48 11.04
C ARG A 280 -1.94 16.27 9.71
N VAL A 281 -1.99 15.05 9.16
CA VAL A 281 -1.19 14.67 7.99
C VAL A 281 -1.89 15.04 6.68
N LEU A 282 -3.22 14.91 6.59
CA LEU A 282 -3.95 15.20 5.34
C LEU A 282 -3.69 16.60 4.78
N PRO A 283 -3.73 17.70 5.55
CA PRO A 283 -3.43 19.03 5.03
C PRO A 283 -2.00 19.15 4.48
N MET A 284 -1.02 18.49 5.14
CA MET A 284 0.37 18.47 4.68
C MET A 284 0.52 17.75 3.34
N LEU A 285 -0.20 16.67 3.15
CA LEU A 285 -0.23 15.92 1.90
C LEU A 285 -0.94 16.71 0.79
N GLN A 286 -2.06 17.34 1.09
CA GLN A 286 -2.81 18.16 0.13
C GLN A 286 -1.99 19.36 -0.35
N HIS A 287 -1.25 20.00 0.56
CA HIS A 287 -0.35 21.09 0.21
C HIS A 287 0.82 20.67 -0.71
N ALA A 288 1.12 19.38 -0.77
CA ALA A 288 2.14 18.84 -1.68
C ALA A 288 1.68 18.79 -3.15
N LEU A 289 0.36 18.79 -3.38
CA LEU A 289 -0.19 18.68 -4.73
C LEU A 289 -0.22 20.04 -5.42
N PRO A 290 0.26 20.14 -6.68
CA PRO A 290 0.15 21.37 -7.44
C PRO A 290 -1.30 21.69 -7.78
N VAL A 291 -1.71 22.94 -7.54
CA VAL A 291 -3.03 23.46 -7.88
C VAL A 291 -2.87 24.39 -9.07
N PRO A 292 -3.29 23.98 -10.29
CA PRO A 292 -3.31 24.86 -11.43
C PRO A 292 -4.26 26.04 -11.16
N PHE A 293 -3.87 27.24 -11.61
CA PHE A 293 -4.77 28.39 -11.50
C PHE A 293 -6.01 28.16 -12.39
N ARG A 294 -7.15 27.97 -11.76
CA ARG A 294 -8.48 27.85 -12.42
C ARG A 294 -9.49 28.65 -11.63
N LEU A 295 -10.45 29.22 -12.34
CA LEU A 295 -11.59 29.91 -11.73
C LEU A 295 -12.84 29.06 -11.96
N ASP A 296 -13.74 29.06 -10.98
CA ASP A 296 -15.08 28.48 -11.12
C ASP A 296 -16.03 29.43 -11.93
N GLU A 297 -17.27 29.03 -12.11
CA GLU A 297 -18.29 29.81 -12.81
C GLU A 297 -18.57 31.19 -12.16
N LYS A 298 -18.23 31.32 -10.88
CA LYS A 298 -18.36 32.58 -10.11
C LYS A 298 -17.07 33.39 -10.09
N GLN A 299 -16.07 33.02 -10.92
CA GLN A 299 -14.74 33.63 -10.96
C GLN A 299 -13.94 33.50 -9.63
N MET A 300 -14.30 32.55 -8.78
CA MET A 300 -13.56 32.23 -7.58
C MET A 300 -12.47 31.20 -7.89
N ARG A 301 -11.32 31.34 -7.25
CA ARG A 301 -10.21 30.39 -7.42
C ARG A 301 -10.59 29.00 -6.91
N ILE A 302 -10.34 28.00 -7.73
CA ILE A 302 -10.47 26.59 -7.33
C ILE A 302 -9.18 26.17 -6.64
N ASP A 303 -9.24 25.96 -5.33
CA ASP A 303 -8.08 25.56 -4.52
C ASP A 303 -7.94 24.03 -4.34
N THR A 304 -8.90 23.26 -4.85
CA THR A 304 -8.90 21.80 -4.79
C THR A 304 -9.09 21.20 -6.17
N THR A 305 -8.43 20.08 -6.44
CA THR A 305 -8.55 19.34 -7.70
C THR A 305 -9.05 17.93 -7.43
N THR A 306 -9.41 17.19 -8.49
CA THR A 306 -9.75 15.77 -8.39
C THR A 306 -8.63 14.93 -7.77
N ALA A 307 -7.36 15.35 -7.92
CA ALA A 307 -6.23 14.71 -7.26
C ALA A 307 -6.25 14.87 -5.72
N HIS A 308 -6.77 15.99 -5.20
CA HIS A 308 -6.93 16.16 -3.75
C HIS A 308 -7.98 15.19 -3.17
N THR A 309 -9.07 14.98 -3.92
CA THR A 309 -10.08 13.97 -3.54
C THR A 309 -9.51 12.57 -3.60
N ALA A 310 -8.77 12.24 -4.66
CA ALA A 310 -8.10 10.96 -4.83
C ALA A 310 -7.04 10.70 -3.74
N LEU A 311 -6.25 11.71 -3.37
CA LEU A 311 -5.27 11.62 -2.28
C LEU A 311 -5.96 11.37 -0.93
N ARG A 312 -7.06 12.07 -0.65
CA ARG A 312 -7.86 11.88 0.56
C ARG A 312 -8.39 10.45 0.65
N GLU A 313 -8.90 9.93 -0.46
CA GLU A 313 -9.39 8.55 -0.57
C GLU A 313 -8.25 7.55 -0.37
N ALA A 314 -7.11 7.71 -1.04
CA ALA A 314 -5.95 6.83 -0.91
C ALA A 314 -5.41 6.80 0.52
N PHE A 315 -5.33 7.96 1.18
CA PHE A 315 -4.84 8.04 2.55
C PHE A 315 -5.82 7.38 3.54
N ALA A 316 -7.12 7.63 3.41
CA ALA A 316 -8.13 6.96 4.22
C ALA A 316 -8.09 5.43 4.02
N ASN A 317 -7.96 4.97 2.78
CA ASN A 317 -7.87 3.54 2.47
C ASN A 317 -6.63 2.89 3.08
N SER A 318 -5.48 3.56 3.14
CA SER A 318 -4.30 3.04 3.83
C SER A 318 -4.52 2.82 5.32
N ILE A 319 -5.37 3.61 5.95
CA ILE A 319 -5.79 3.48 7.36
C ILE A 319 -6.84 2.38 7.50
N ILE A 320 -7.88 2.40 6.67
CA ILE A 320 -9.03 1.49 6.74
C ILE A 320 -8.62 0.03 6.49
N HIS A 321 -7.64 -0.19 5.60
CA HIS A 321 -7.18 -1.54 5.24
C HIS A 321 -5.94 -2.01 6.01
N CYS A 322 -5.44 -1.24 6.98
CA CYS A 322 -4.30 -1.62 7.80
C CYS A 322 -4.61 -2.82 8.71
N ALA A 323 -3.67 -3.77 8.80
CA ALA A 323 -3.71 -4.86 9.77
C ALA A 323 -3.07 -4.40 11.10
N TYR A 324 -3.87 -3.90 12.03
CA TYR A 324 -3.41 -3.32 13.29
C TYR A 324 -2.88 -4.34 14.31
N THR A 325 -3.10 -5.62 14.07
CA THR A 325 -2.68 -6.72 14.97
C THR A 325 -1.33 -7.31 14.63
N VAL A 326 -0.75 -6.93 13.49
CA VAL A 326 0.57 -7.41 13.09
C VAL A 326 1.64 -6.37 13.34
N MET A 327 2.88 -6.84 13.49
CA MET A 327 4.02 -5.94 13.63
C MET A 327 4.20 -5.09 12.37
N GLY A 328 4.27 -3.79 12.54
CA GLY A 328 4.50 -2.83 11.45
C GLY A 328 3.76 -1.52 11.70
N ASN A 329 4.17 -0.49 10.97
CA ASN A 329 3.66 0.86 11.14
C ASN A 329 2.89 1.31 9.89
N ILE A 330 1.83 2.09 10.08
CA ILE A 330 1.33 2.92 8.99
C ILE A 330 2.39 3.97 8.71
N THR A 331 2.93 4.00 7.49
CA THR A 331 3.91 4.99 7.10
C THR A 331 3.44 5.78 5.90
N VAL A 332 3.67 7.09 5.97
CA VAL A 332 3.39 8.02 4.88
C VAL A 332 4.69 8.76 4.57
N ASP A 333 5.32 8.41 3.47
CA ASP A 333 6.54 9.06 3.01
C ASP A 333 6.23 10.04 1.88
N ARG A 334 6.49 11.32 2.09
CA ARG A 334 6.40 12.36 1.06
C ARG A 334 7.79 12.64 0.47
N PHE A 335 7.93 12.47 -0.82
CA PHE A 335 9.10 12.83 -1.62
C PHE A 335 8.77 14.05 -2.50
N PHE A 336 9.75 14.56 -3.23
CA PHE A 336 9.54 15.65 -4.18
C PHE A 336 8.58 15.28 -5.33
N ASP A 337 8.67 14.03 -5.79
CA ASP A 337 8.03 13.50 -6.98
C ASP A 337 6.92 12.48 -6.68
N LYS A 338 6.71 12.13 -5.42
CA LYS A 338 5.72 11.12 -5.03
C LYS A 338 5.36 11.16 -3.56
N ILE A 339 4.22 10.58 -3.25
CA ILE A 339 3.79 10.18 -1.90
C ILE A 339 3.69 8.65 -1.89
N VAL A 340 4.23 8.01 -0.87
CA VAL A 340 4.12 6.56 -0.65
C VAL A 340 3.32 6.34 0.64
N LEU A 341 2.15 5.74 0.49
CA LEU A 341 1.31 5.30 1.59
C LEU A 341 1.54 3.82 1.79
N SER A 342 1.95 3.39 2.97
CA SER A 342 2.28 2.00 3.25
C SER A 342 1.68 1.55 4.57
N ASN A 343 0.92 0.45 4.54
CA ASN A 343 0.28 -0.13 5.71
C ASN A 343 0.56 -1.63 5.83
N PRO A 344 0.69 -2.16 7.05
CA PRO A 344 0.83 -3.60 7.32
C PRO A 344 -0.32 -4.43 6.77
N GLY A 345 -0.02 -5.66 6.39
CA GLY A 345 -0.97 -6.65 5.90
C GLY A 345 -0.90 -6.87 4.38
N THR A 346 -1.75 -7.76 3.89
CA THR A 346 -1.88 -8.12 2.47
C THR A 346 -3.19 -7.58 1.90
N MET A 347 -3.32 -7.52 0.60
CA MET A 347 -4.60 -7.19 -0.04
C MET A 347 -5.61 -8.31 0.18
N LEU A 348 -6.85 -7.94 0.49
CA LEU A 348 -7.97 -8.88 0.63
C LEU A 348 -8.58 -9.26 -0.73
N VAL A 349 -8.42 -8.41 -1.72
CA VAL A 349 -8.80 -8.62 -3.12
C VAL A 349 -7.55 -8.80 -3.98
N SER A 350 -7.67 -9.35 -5.18
CA SER A 350 -6.57 -9.38 -6.13
C SER A 350 -6.29 -7.97 -6.68
N LYS A 351 -5.13 -7.80 -7.31
CA LYS A 351 -4.78 -6.53 -7.93
C LYS A 351 -5.72 -6.21 -9.10
N GLU A 352 -6.10 -7.22 -9.86
CA GLU A 352 -7.05 -7.12 -10.97
C GLU A 352 -8.42 -6.67 -10.48
N GLU A 353 -8.96 -7.32 -9.42
CA GLU A 353 -10.23 -6.92 -8.80
C GLU A 353 -10.18 -5.49 -8.26
N PHE A 354 -9.02 -5.06 -7.70
CA PHE A 354 -8.84 -3.69 -7.25
C PHE A 354 -8.86 -2.70 -8.41
N GLU A 355 -8.17 -3.01 -9.52
CA GLU A 355 -8.09 -2.14 -10.71
C GLU A 355 -9.43 -2.07 -11.47
N GLU A 356 -10.18 -3.17 -11.55
CA GLU A 356 -11.52 -3.22 -12.13
C GLU A 356 -12.55 -2.46 -11.30
N GLY A 357 -12.37 -2.43 -9.97
CA GLY A 357 -13.30 -1.80 -9.04
C GLY A 357 -14.62 -2.56 -8.89
N GLY A 358 -15.55 -2.03 -8.12
CA GLY A 358 -16.89 -2.62 -7.93
C GLY A 358 -16.99 -3.59 -6.75
N HIS A 359 -15.89 -4.17 -6.31
CA HIS A 359 -15.83 -5.01 -5.11
C HIS A 359 -14.90 -4.39 -4.08
N SER A 360 -15.43 -4.10 -2.90
CA SER A 360 -14.64 -3.60 -1.77
C SER A 360 -14.81 -4.50 -0.57
N ILE A 361 -13.71 -5.08 -0.12
CA ILE A 361 -13.65 -5.87 1.10
C ILE A 361 -12.84 -5.09 2.11
N CYS A 362 -13.51 -4.63 3.16
CA CYS A 362 -12.90 -3.78 4.18
C CYS A 362 -12.37 -4.62 5.35
N ARG A 363 -11.08 -4.42 5.71
CA ARG A 363 -10.49 -5.08 6.87
C ARG A 363 -11.02 -4.52 8.19
N ASN A 364 -11.24 -3.21 8.26
CA ASN A 364 -11.70 -2.50 9.46
C ASN A 364 -13.02 -1.76 9.19
N PRO A 365 -14.16 -2.46 9.15
CA PRO A 365 -15.44 -1.87 8.73
C PRO A 365 -15.98 -0.82 9.70
N LEU A 366 -15.66 -0.87 11.00
CA LEU A 366 -16.06 0.18 11.93
C LEU A 366 -15.24 1.45 11.75
N ILE A 367 -13.93 1.33 11.52
CA ILE A 367 -13.09 2.48 11.15
C ILE A 367 -13.60 3.10 9.85
N GLN A 368 -13.91 2.29 8.82
CA GLN A 368 -14.51 2.78 7.57
C GLN A 368 -15.83 3.52 7.84
N LYS A 369 -16.71 2.96 8.65
CA LYS A 369 -17.99 3.60 9.03
C LYS A 369 -17.76 4.98 9.65
N MET A 370 -16.79 5.10 10.56
CA MET A 370 -16.46 6.38 11.19
C MET A 370 -15.89 7.39 10.19
N PHE A 371 -15.07 6.97 9.23
CA PHE A 371 -14.59 7.86 8.17
C PHE A 371 -15.72 8.31 7.23
N VAL A 372 -16.63 7.41 6.86
CA VAL A 372 -17.81 7.75 6.03
C VAL A 372 -18.69 8.81 6.70
N PHE A 373 -18.88 8.75 8.01
CA PHE A 373 -19.66 9.74 8.75
C PHE A 373 -19.06 11.15 8.74
N ILE A 374 -17.77 11.28 8.51
CA ILE A 374 -17.10 12.58 8.33
C ILE A 374 -16.81 12.90 6.86
N GLY A 375 -17.54 12.26 5.92
CA GLY A 375 -17.45 12.53 4.49
C GLY A 375 -16.15 12.05 3.84
N VAL A 376 -15.51 11.02 4.40
CA VAL A 376 -14.28 10.43 3.89
C VAL A 376 -14.50 8.95 3.59
N GLY A 377 -14.11 8.54 2.38
CA GLY A 377 -14.33 7.16 1.92
C GLY A 377 -15.78 6.92 1.49
N GLU A 378 -15.96 6.34 0.32
CA GLU A 378 -17.28 5.92 -0.17
C GLU A 378 -17.46 4.42 0.05
N LYS A 379 -18.71 4.00 0.35
CA LYS A 379 -19.07 2.59 0.33
C LYS A 379 -19.41 2.22 -1.12
N GLY A 380 -18.68 1.29 -1.72
CA GLY A 380 -19.09 0.77 -3.03
C GLY A 380 -17.97 0.35 -3.98
N GLY A 381 -16.72 0.22 -3.51
CA GLY A 381 -15.63 -0.28 -4.36
C GLY A 381 -15.17 0.69 -5.45
N SER A 382 -15.55 1.98 -5.34
CA SER A 382 -15.15 3.03 -6.28
C SER A 382 -13.75 3.60 -6.03
N GLY A 383 -13.11 3.26 -4.89
CA GLY A 383 -11.88 3.87 -4.41
C GLY A 383 -10.73 3.82 -5.41
N ALA A 384 -10.47 2.65 -6.03
CA ALA A 384 -9.43 2.51 -7.05
C ALA A 384 -9.71 3.40 -8.26
N GLY A 385 -10.97 3.40 -8.75
CA GLY A 385 -11.42 4.23 -9.87
C GLY A 385 -11.31 5.72 -9.56
N VAL A 386 -11.69 6.14 -8.34
CA VAL A 386 -11.56 7.54 -7.89
C VAL A 386 -10.10 7.98 -7.84
N ILE A 387 -9.20 7.11 -7.32
CA ILE A 387 -7.78 7.41 -7.23
C ILE A 387 -7.16 7.53 -8.62
N ALA A 388 -7.35 6.54 -9.49
CA ALA A 388 -6.79 6.55 -10.85
C ALA A 388 -7.38 7.71 -11.69
N LYS A 389 -8.70 7.92 -11.64
CA LYS A 389 -9.38 9.00 -12.34
C LYS A 389 -8.92 10.37 -11.87
N GLY A 390 -8.79 10.58 -10.54
CA GLY A 390 -8.35 11.84 -9.98
C GLY A 390 -6.97 12.27 -10.47
N TRP A 391 -6.05 11.34 -10.64
CA TRP A 391 -4.73 11.59 -11.26
C TRP A 391 -4.82 11.88 -12.75
N LYS A 392 -5.58 11.07 -13.48
CA LYS A 392 -5.77 11.19 -14.93
C LYS A 392 -6.43 12.53 -15.32
N ASP A 393 -7.47 12.94 -14.59
CA ASP A 393 -8.22 14.17 -14.87
C ASP A 393 -7.39 15.45 -14.69
N ASN A 394 -6.27 15.36 -13.93
CA ASN A 394 -5.30 16.45 -13.83
C ASN A 394 -4.26 16.45 -14.96
N GLY A 395 -4.36 15.52 -15.93
CA GLY A 395 -3.42 15.39 -17.03
C GLY A 395 -2.04 14.84 -16.62
N TRP A 396 -1.95 14.21 -15.46
CA TRP A 396 -0.70 13.63 -14.98
C TRP A 396 -0.48 12.28 -15.64
N LYS A 397 0.69 12.13 -16.29
CA LYS A 397 0.99 10.96 -17.13
C LYS A 397 1.22 9.69 -16.31
N GLN A 398 1.83 9.82 -15.13
CA GLN A 398 2.16 8.69 -14.29
C GLN A 398 1.02 8.42 -13.31
N LEU A 399 0.32 7.31 -13.52
CA LEU A 399 -0.81 6.89 -12.69
C LEU A 399 -0.33 6.33 -11.35
N PRO A 400 -1.17 6.38 -10.31
CA PRO A 400 -0.93 5.70 -9.05
C PRO A 400 -0.62 4.21 -9.24
N SER A 401 0.27 3.67 -8.44
CA SER A 401 0.59 2.24 -8.47
C SER A 401 0.41 1.61 -7.09
N LEU A 402 -0.15 0.41 -7.08
CA LEU A 402 -0.35 -0.40 -5.89
C LEU A 402 0.50 -1.66 -5.98
N ARG A 403 1.18 -2.01 -4.89
CA ARG A 403 1.95 -3.25 -4.79
C ARG A 403 1.88 -3.86 -3.40
N GLU A 404 1.97 -5.16 -3.33
CA GLU A 404 2.27 -5.89 -2.11
C GLU A 404 3.80 -6.02 -1.97
N VAL A 405 4.28 -5.80 -0.76
CA VAL A 405 5.69 -5.99 -0.38
C VAL A 405 5.71 -7.06 0.69
N THR A 406 6.62 -8.01 0.54
CA THR A 406 6.81 -9.10 1.49
C THR A 406 8.02 -8.85 2.40
N HIS A 407 7.99 -9.37 3.63
CA HIS A 407 9.07 -9.28 4.63
C HIS A 407 9.40 -7.87 5.13
N PRO A 408 8.51 -7.29 5.94
CA PRO A 408 7.19 -7.74 6.36
C PRO A 408 6.11 -7.48 5.31
N ASP A 409 5.00 -8.22 5.37
CA ASP A 409 3.86 -8.02 4.47
C ASP A 409 3.28 -6.62 4.63
N ARG A 410 3.27 -5.87 3.53
CA ARG A 410 2.75 -4.50 3.46
C ARG A 410 2.09 -4.25 2.12
N VAL A 411 1.09 -3.39 2.14
CA VAL A 411 0.51 -2.82 0.92
C VAL A 411 1.05 -1.41 0.76
N GLU A 412 1.59 -1.10 -0.42
CA GLU A 412 2.13 0.22 -0.74
C GLU A 412 1.40 0.83 -1.92
N MET A 413 0.81 2.01 -1.70
CA MET A 413 0.25 2.87 -2.75
C MET A 413 1.24 4.01 -3.02
N THR A 414 1.71 4.11 -4.26
CA THR A 414 2.56 5.21 -4.71
C THR A 414 1.74 6.18 -5.57
N LEU A 415 1.69 7.42 -5.15
CA LEU A 415 1.03 8.53 -5.81
C LEU A 415 2.09 9.46 -6.38
N PHE A 416 2.24 9.52 -7.70
CA PHE A 416 3.27 10.31 -8.35
C PHE A 416 2.83 11.77 -8.50
N ILE A 417 3.69 12.70 -8.11
CA ILE A 417 3.45 14.15 -8.17
C ILE A 417 4.27 14.71 -9.34
N PRO A 418 3.66 15.44 -10.28
CA PRO A 418 4.44 16.06 -11.34
C PRO A 418 5.35 17.15 -10.78
N THR A 419 6.62 17.09 -11.15
CA THR A 419 7.59 18.15 -10.85
C THR A 419 7.59 19.15 -12.00
N PHE A 420 7.31 20.41 -11.71
CA PHE A 420 7.34 21.48 -12.72
C PHE A 420 8.71 22.17 -12.69
N THR A 421 9.39 22.22 -13.82
CA THR A 421 10.57 23.07 -14.02
C THR A 421 10.25 24.10 -15.10
N GLY A 422 9.86 25.30 -14.68
CA GLY A 422 9.44 26.33 -15.62
C GLY A 422 8.23 25.87 -16.47
N ASP A 423 8.10 26.36 -17.70
CA ASP A 423 6.97 26.09 -18.60
C ASP A 423 6.87 24.64 -19.15
N LYS A 424 7.70 23.70 -18.69
CA LYS A 424 7.67 22.29 -19.15
C LYS A 424 7.53 21.32 -17.99
N THR A 425 6.52 20.45 -18.08
CA THR A 425 6.40 19.27 -17.21
C THR A 425 7.58 18.34 -17.48
N ILE A 426 8.39 18.03 -16.46
CA ILE A 426 9.42 16.99 -16.61
C ILE A 426 8.71 15.64 -16.56
N GLU A 427 8.80 14.92 -17.67
CA GLU A 427 8.37 13.53 -17.72
C GLU A 427 9.35 12.70 -16.87
N ASN A 428 8.86 12.04 -15.81
CA ASN A 428 9.62 10.96 -15.20
C ASN A 428 9.72 9.84 -16.26
N PRO A 429 10.90 9.41 -16.67
CA PRO A 429 11.01 8.27 -17.56
C PRO A 429 10.44 7.05 -16.84
N ALA A 430 9.45 6.40 -17.45
CA ALA A 430 8.95 5.13 -17.00
C ALA A 430 10.13 4.18 -16.85
N ILE A 431 10.38 3.71 -15.63
CA ILE A 431 11.33 2.62 -15.39
C ILE A 431 10.64 1.36 -15.91
N THR A 432 10.82 1.06 -17.17
CA THR A 432 10.55 -0.26 -17.71
C THR A 432 11.58 -1.18 -17.06
N GLN A 433 11.15 -1.93 -16.03
CA GLN A 433 11.92 -3.07 -15.56
C GLN A 433 11.98 -4.10 -16.68
N LYS A 434 13.04 -4.05 -17.46
CA LYS A 434 13.49 -5.24 -18.18
C LYS A 434 14.12 -6.16 -17.14
N SER A 435 13.40 -7.22 -16.80
CA SER A 435 13.98 -8.37 -16.13
C SER A 435 15.11 -8.93 -17.00
N GLY A 436 16.32 -8.74 -16.58
CA GLY A 436 17.50 -9.30 -17.18
C GLY A 436 18.54 -9.45 -16.10
N ASP A 437 18.70 -10.70 -15.63
CA ASP A 437 19.78 -11.12 -14.75
C ASP A 437 21.12 -10.55 -15.21
N LYS A 438 21.74 -9.78 -14.33
CA LYS A 438 23.20 -9.74 -14.18
C LYS A 438 23.49 -9.46 -12.72
N THR A 439 24.14 -10.43 -12.06
CA THR A 439 24.94 -10.25 -10.85
C THR A 439 25.67 -8.91 -10.94
N ILE A 440 25.25 -7.95 -10.13
CA ILE A 440 25.94 -6.68 -10.04
C ILE A 440 26.78 -6.73 -8.77
N GLU A 441 28.07 -6.95 -8.96
CA GLU A 441 29.08 -6.44 -8.04
C GLU A 441 28.79 -4.97 -7.79
N ASN A 442 28.81 -4.55 -6.51
CA ASN A 442 28.63 -3.18 -6.09
C ASN A 442 29.46 -2.23 -6.96
N PRO A 443 28.86 -1.44 -7.85
CA PRO A 443 29.59 -0.31 -8.39
C PRO A 443 29.41 0.84 -7.42
N ALA A 444 30.51 1.47 -7.06
CA ALA A 444 30.55 2.75 -6.41
C ALA A 444 29.47 3.67 -6.99
N ILE A 445 28.62 4.20 -6.11
CA ILE A 445 27.55 5.14 -6.43
C ILE A 445 28.16 6.27 -7.25
N THR A 446 27.86 6.28 -8.52
CA THR A 446 28.26 7.39 -9.40
C THR A 446 27.48 8.63 -9.00
N GLN A 447 28.19 9.63 -8.53
CA GLN A 447 27.78 10.98 -8.09
C GLN A 447 26.92 11.79 -9.10
N LYS A 448 26.50 11.24 -10.21
CA LYS A 448 25.89 12.01 -11.34
C LYS A 448 24.40 12.36 -11.21
N SER A 449 23.62 11.77 -10.32
CA SER A 449 22.21 12.15 -10.16
C SER A 449 21.97 13.15 -9.03
N GLY A 450 22.81 13.17 -8.00
CA GLY A 450 22.81 14.15 -6.93
C GLY A 450 23.18 15.56 -7.39
N ASP A 451 24.15 15.65 -8.31
CA ASP A 451 24.64 16.92 -8.86
C ASP A 451 23.54 17.68 -9.61
N LYS A 452 22.69 16.99 -10.40
CA LYS A 452 21.62 17.65 -11.17
C LYS A 452 20.52 18.30 -10.28
N ILE A 453 20.15 17.69 -9.18
CA ILE A 453 19.13 18.26 -8.26
C ILE A 453 19.72 19.42 -7.45
N GLY A 454 20.97 19.30 -7.03
CA GLY A 454 21.72 20.38 -6.40
C GLY A 454 21.83 21.61 -7.29
N ASP A 455 22.12 21.41 -8.56
CA ASP A 455 22.22 22.49 -9.56
C ASP A 455 20.85 23.14 -9.85
N ILE A 456 19.77 22.36 -9.88
CA ILE A 456 18.40 22.87 -10.03
C ILE A 456 18.01 23.77 -8.82
N MET A 457 18.32 23.32 -7.61
CA MET A 457 18.03 24.11 -6.39
C MET A 457 18.88 25.39 -6.32
N LYS A 458 20.17 25.31 -6.65
CA LYS A 458 21.02 26.49 -6.79
C LYS A 458 20.46 27.48 -7.80
N LYS A 459 19.99 26.98 -8.93
CA LYS A 459 19.36 27.80 -9.97
C LYS A 459 18.08 28.46 -9.45
N SER A 460 17.19 27.72 -8.80
CA SER A 460 15.95 28.27 -8.24
C SER A 460 16.20 29.35 -7.19
N ILE A 461 17.18 29.14 -6.31
CA ILE A 461 17.62 30.14 -5.33
C ILE A 461 18.22 31.37 -6.02
N PHE A 462 19.05 31.17 -7.04
CA PHE A 462 19.65 32.24 -7.81
C PHE A 462 18.59 33.08 -8.55
N ASP A 463 17.66 32.41 -9.25
CA ASP A 463 16.58 33.07 -9.99
C ASP A 463 15.67 33.89 -9.07
N TYR A 464 15.40 33.38 -7.85
CA TYR A 464 14.68 34.16 -6.83
C TYR A 464 15.47 35.41 -6.39
N ILE A 465 16.78 35.29 -6.14
CA ILE A 465 17.62 36.43 -5.76
C ILE A 465 17.71 37.48 -6.87
N VAL A 466 17.75 37.05 -8.14
CA VAL A 466 17.73 37.95 -9.30
C VAL A 466 16.42 38.74 -9.37
N SER A 467 15.29 38.08 -9.13
CA SER A 467 13.97 38.72 -9.17
C SER A 467 13.63 39.52 -7.90
N HIS A 468 14.33 39.25 -6.77
CA HIS A 468 14.10 39.91 -5.47
C HIS A 468 15.45 40.36 -4.87
N PRO A 469 16.09 41.40 -5.38
CA PRO A 469 17.35 41.90 -4.82
C PRO A 469 17.22 42.31 -3.37
N ASN A 470 18.25 42.04 -2.56
CA ASN A 470 18.28 42.30 -1.13
C ASN A 470 17.30 41.47 -0.28
N CYS A 471 16.90 40.28 -0.76
CA CYS A 471 16.08 39.34 -0.01
C CYS A 471 16.84 38.67 1.14
N LYS A 472 16.14 38.27 2.18
CA LYS A 472 16.70 37.55 3.33
C LYS A 472 16.66 36.02 3.10
N SER A 473 17.54 35.31 3.81
CA SER A 473 17.52 33.83 3.77
C SER A 473 16.20 33.20 4.18
N THR A 474 15.39 33.87 5.01
CA THR A 474 14.03 33.46 5.38
C THR A 474 13.06 33.52 4.22
N ASP A 475 13.13 34.58 3.43
CA ASP A 475 12.23 34.82 2.28
C ASP A 475 12.54 33.82 1.17
N ILE A 476 13.83 33.60 0.91
CA ILE A 476 14.32 32.58 -0.04
C ILE A 476 13.87 31.19 0.42
N ALA A 477 14.07 30.84 1.70
CA ALA A 477 13.69 29.56 2.27
C ALA A 477 12.19 29.26 2.08
N SER A 478 11.35 30.26 2.35
CA SER A 478 9.90 30.16 2.17
C SER A 478 9.48 29.98 0.72
N CYS A 479 10.15 30.67 -0.21
CA CYS A 479 9.83 30.58 -1.64
C CYS A 479 10.25 29.24 -2.24
N VAL A 480 11.46 28.75 -1.93
CA VAL A 480 11.99 27.50 -2.51
C VAL A 480 11.59 26.26 -1.70
N GLY A 481 10.81 26.39 -0.62
CA GLY A 481 10.34 25.29 0.21
C GLY A 481 11.45 24.58 1.00
N LEU A 482 12.52 25.29 1.35
CA LEU A 482 13.66 24.75 2.09
C LEU A 482 13.69 25.27 3.55
N GLN A 483 14.28 24.48 4.44
CA GLN A 483 14.62 25.00 5.76
C GLN A 483 15.72 26.06 5.68
N ILE A 484 15.71 27.02 6.62
CA ILE A 484 16.69 28.13 6.65
C ILE A 484 18.14 27.64 6.67
N SER A 485 18.42 26.53 7.36
CA SER A 485 19.75 25.90 7.41
C SER A 485 20.21 25.40 6.02
N GLN A 486 19.32 24.77 5.28
CA GLN A 486 19.55 24.25 3.93
C GLN A 486 19.73 25.40 2.93
N THR A 487 18.86 26.41 3.02
CA THR A 487 18.96 27.62 2.20
C THR A 487 20.30 28.32 2.42
N LYS A 488 20.76 28.48 3.68
CA LYS A 488 22.06 29.06 3.99
C LYS A 488 23.22 28.27 3.41
N TRP A 489 23.14 26.95 3.36
CA TRP A 489 24.17 26.11 2.75
C TRP A 489 24.29 26.38 1.23
N TYR A 490 23.16 26.45 0.51
CA TYR A 490 23.16 26.83 -0.91
C TYR A 490 23.64 28.26 -1.16
N LEU A 491 23.25 29.19 -0.29
CA LEU A 491 23.69 30.58 -0.36
C LEU A 491 25.21 30.71 -0.16
N ASN A 492 25.80 29.91 0.72
CA ASN A 492 27.25 29.86 0.87
C ASN A 492 27.93 29.33 -0.41
N GLN A 493 27.41 28.24 -1.00
CA GLN A 493 27.94 27.73 -2.26
C GLN A 493 27.84 28.74 -3.42
N LEU A 494 26.66 29.38 -3.58
CA LEU A 494 26.47 30.40 -4.61
C LEU A 494 27.38 31.62 -4.40
N THR A 495 27.68 31.93 -3.13
CA THR A 495 28.65 33.00 -2.77
C THR A 495 30.08 32.58 -3.10
N GLU A 496 30.48 31.35 -2.80
CA GLU A 496 31.78 30.77 -3.14
C GLU A 496 31.98 30.67 -4.67
N GLU A 497 30.89 30.31 -5.39
CA GLU A 497 30.86 30.31 -6.87
C GLU A 497 30.87 31.75 -7.47
N GLY A 498 30.80 32.78 -6.63
CA GLY A 498 30.83 34.18 -7.05
C GLY A 498 29.56 34.65 -7.79
N LYS A 499 28.46 33.92 -7.70
CA LYS A 499 27.20 34.25 -8.38
C LYS A 499 26.33 35.24 -7.61
N ILE A 500 26.44 35.25 -6.26
CA ILE A 500 25.70 36.18 -5.38
C ILE A 500 26.64 36.89 -4.43
N LEU A 501 26.18 38.04 -3.94
CA LEU A 501 26.87 38.85 -2.93
C LEU A 501 26.04 38.94 -1.65
N PRO A 502 26.60 38.52 -0.49
CA PRO A 502 25.98 38.78 0.78
C PRO A 502 26.21 40.24 1.20
N LEU A 503 25.15 40.94 1.59
CA LEU A 503 25.17 42.32 2.04
C LEU A 503 24.76 42.36 3.52
N GLY A 504 25.47 43.13 4.34
CA GLY A 504 25.23 43.22 5.79
C GLY A 504 25.79 42.06 6.60
N ALA A 505 25.54 42.05 7.92
CA ALA A 505 26.05 41.04 8.83
C ALA A 505 24.96 40.47 9.75
N ASN A 506 25.13 39.22 10.19
CA ASN A 506 24.27 38.53 11.14
C ASN A 506 22.77 38.49 10.74
N ARG A 507 21.87 38.96 11.61
CA ARG A 507 20.41 38.95 11.41
C ARG A 507 19.92 39.85 10.26
N ASN A 508 20.74 40.81 9.83
CA ASN A 508 20.41 41.76 8.75
C ASN A 508 21.09 41.40 7.41
N ARG A 509 21.63 40.20 7.29
CA ARG A 509 22.24 39.74 6.04
C ARG A 509 21.18 39.51 4.95
N THR A 510 21.39 40.17 3.82
CA THR A 510 20.61 40.03 2.60
C THR A 510 21.50 39.55 1.44
N TYR A 511 20.91 39.16 0.33
CA TYR A 511 21.62 38.62 -0.82
C TYR A 511 21.19 39.33 -2.10
N CYS A 512 22.13 39.59 -3.00
CA CYS A 512 21.85 40.08 -4.35
C CYS A 512 22.68 39.29 -5.37
N ALA A 513 22.20 39.20 -6.62
CA ALA A 513 22.98 38.65 -7.70
C ALA A 513 24.16 39.57 -8.02
N LYS A 514 25.28 38.97 -8.45
CA LYS A 514 26.50 39.70 -8.80
C LYS A 514 26.48 40.10 -10.29
#